data_53075b1f4056d20606f4a55a101c8b95
#
_entry.id   53075b1f4056d20606f4a55a101c8b95
#
_cell.length_a   1.000
_cell.length_b   1.000
_cell.length_c   1.000
_cell.angle_alpha   90.00
_cell.angle_beta   90.00
_cell.angle_gamma   90.00
#
_symmetry.space_group_name_H-M   'P 1'
#
loop_
_entity.id
_entity.type
_entity.pdbx_description
1 polymer ?
#
loop_
_entity_poly.entity_id
_entity_poly.type
_entity_poly.pdbx_seq_one_letter_code
_entity_poly.pdbx_strand_id
1 'polypeptide(L)'
;MLVAFIGSFFVLSPNVQPVNLWPSGDDFSAIGSNDFAVAFVFVTYAYSGWNAAVYCSGDVRDARFSVPNALCIGTLVVTVLYLLLNFAFLRSIPFGEIQALVNKEEIAALGGRTLFEEQGENFVNALISMGLISTIGALVFIGPRISQTIGTDFKALSFLSRKNAKGIPVNAIVLQLALSIVFVVFLELESLLVYTEFSLILF
;
A
#
# COMPACT_ATOMS: atom_id res chain seq x y z
N MET A 1 4.48 -12.64 -8.43
CA MET A 1 5.63 -11.73 -8.61
C MET A 1 6.31 -11.42 -7.29
N LEU A 2 5.63 -10.83 -6.29
CA LEU A 2 6.24 -10.48 -4.98
C LEU A 2 6.89 -11.68 -4.28
N VAL A 3 6.22 -12.84 -4.24
CA VAL A 3 6.75 -14.08 -3.65
C VAL A 3 8.04 -14.54 -4.35
N ALA A 4 8.09 -14.46 -5.67
CA ALA A 4 9.29 -14.81 -6.43
C ALA A 4 10.43 -13.82 -6.15
N PHE A 5 10.12 -12.53 -6.02
CA PHE A 5 11.08 -11.50 -5.65
C PHE A 5 11.64 -11.72 -4.25
N ILE A 6 10.78 -11.99 -3.26
CA ILE A 6 11.22 -12.35 -1.90
C ILE A 6 12.09 -13.62 -1.93
N GLY A 7 11.66 -14.65 -2.67
CA GLY A 7 12.42 -15.90 -2.81
C GLY A 7 13.80 -15.69 -3.40
N SER A 8 13.97 -14.76 -4.35
CA SER A 8 15.28 -14.46 -4.93
C SER A 8 16.28 -13.93 -3.91
N PHE A 9 15.84 -13.16 -2.91
CA PHE A 9 16.74 -12.72 -1.81
C PHE A 9 17.27 -13.89 -0.99
N PHE A 10 16.45 -14.91 -0.76
CA PHE A 10 16.90 -16.08 0.01
C PHE A 10 17.85 -16.99 -0.75
N VAL A 11 17.75 -17.02 -2.09
CA VAL A 11 18.53 -17.94 -2.94
C VAL A 11 19.77 -17.27 -3.53
N LEU A 12 19.65 -16.01 -3.96
CA LEU A 12 20.67 -15.33 -4.77
C LEU A 12 21.47 -14.28 -4.01
N SER A 13 21.09 -13.93 -2.75
CA SER A 13 21.81 -12.88 -2.03
C SER A 13 23.28 -13.27 -1.78
N PRO A 14 24.25 -12.48 -2.30
CA PRO A 14 25.67 -12.75 -2.12
C PRO A 14 26.13 -12.46 -0.68
N ASN A 15 25.46 -11.52 -0.01
CA ASN A 15 25.80 -11.08 1.34
C ASN A 15 24.68 -11.49 2.29
N VAL A 16 25.01 -12.32 3.28
CA VAL A 16 24.07 -12.74 4.31
C VAL A 16 24.51 -12.15 5.64
N GLN A 17 23.72 -11.22 6.18
CA GLN A 17 23.99 -10.64 7.49
C GLN A 17 23.21 -11.37 8.59
N PRO A 18 23.78 -11.51 9.78
CA PRO A 18 23.04 -12.01 10.93
C PRO A 18 22.02 -10.96 11.36
N VAL A 19 20.72 -11.27 11.23
CA VAL A 19 19.64 -10.41 11.73
C VAL A 19 19.28 -10.89 13.12
N ASN A 20 19.46 -10.02 14.12
CA ASN A 20 18.98 -10.30 15.46
C ASN A 20 17.50 -10.04 15.55
N LEU A 21 16.68 -11.08 15.71
CA LEU A 21 15.23 -11.00 15.81
C LEU A 21 14.73 -10.81 17.25
N TRP A 22 15.63 -10.92 18.23
CA TRP A 22 15.26 -10.76 19.64
C TRP A 22 15.55 -9.32 20.09
N PRO A 23 14.55 -8.63 20.64
CA PRO A 23 14.75 -7.27 21.12
C PRO A 23 15.73 -7.25 22.29
N SER A 24 16.64 -6.29 22.27
CA SER A 24 17.51 -5.96 23.39
C SER A 24 16.85 -4.95 24.34
N GLY A 25 17.43 -4.73 25.52
CA GLY A 25 16.92 -3.72 26.45
C GLY A 25 16.91 -2.31 25.86
N ASP A 26 17.87 -2.00 25.00
CA ASP A 26 18.00 -0.69 24.34
C ASP A 26 16.91 -0.46 23.27
N ASP A 27 16.42 -1.52 22.63
CA ASP A 27 15.37 -1.43 21.62
C ASP A 27 14.04 -0.97 22.22
N PHE A 28 13.77 -1.32 23.49
CA PHE A 28 12.58 -0.84 24.19
C PHE A 28 12.61 0.66 24.46
N SER A 29 13.78 1.26 24.61
CA SER A 29 13.91 2.72 24.76
C SER A 29 13.58 3.48 23.49
N ALA A 30 13.78 2.83 22.32
CA ALA A 30 13.46 3.41 21.02
C ALA A 30 11.95 3.54 20.76
N ILE A 31 11.11 2.72 21.44
CA ILE A 31 9.63 2.76 21.27
C ILE A 31 9.03 4.13 21.60
N GLY A 32 9.66 4.88 22.52
CA GLY A 32 9.25 6.24 22.89
C GLY A 32 9.80 7.34 21.99
N SER A 33 10.57 7.01 20.95
CA SER A 33 11.18 8.00 20.06
C SER A 33 10.22 8.51 18.98
N ASN A 34 10.47 9.73 18.49
CA ASN A 34 9.73 10.28 17.35
C ASN A 34 9.92 9.44 16.10
N ASP A 35 11.10 8.87 15.88
CA ASP A 35 11.39 8.02 14.72
C ASP A 35 10.56 6.75 14.72
N PHE A 36 10.35 6.15 15.89
CA PHE A 36 9.45 5.00 16.02
C PHE A 36 7.99 5.39 15.71
N ALA A 37 7.54 6.55 16.22
CA ALA A 37 6.19 7.02 15.94
C ALA A 37 5.96 7.26 14.44
N VAL A 38 6.93 7.88 13.75
CA VAL A 38 6.90 8.07 12.29
C VAL A 38 6.91 6.73 11.55
N ALA A 39 7.78 5.81 11.94
CA ALA A 39 7.82 4.46 11.34
C ALA A 39 6.49 3.72 11.53
N PHE A 40 5.86 3.84 12.70
CA PHE A 40 4.56 3.24 13.00
C PHE A 40 3.44 3.80 12.11
N VAL A 41 3.46 5.11 11.80
CA VAL A 41 2.54 5.74 10.86
C VAL A 41 2.68 5.12 9.47
N PHE A 42 3.91 4.94 8.96
CA PHE A 42 4.12 4.26 7.67
C PHE A 42 3.66 2.80 7.67
N VAL A 43 3.83 2.08 8.78
CA VAL A 43 3.32 0.71 8.90
C VAL A 43 1.79 0.70 8.85
N THR A 44 1.10 1.59 9.57
CA THR A 44 -0.37 1.69 9.53
C THR A 44 -0.87 2.05 8.13
N TYR A 45 -0.17 2.95 7.44
CA TYR A 45 -0.47 3.29 6.05
C TYR A 45 -0.34 2.07 5.11
N ALA A 46 0.72 1.28 5.25
CA ALA A 46 0.93 0.08 4.44
C ALA A 46 -0.19 -0.97 4.60
N TYR A 47 -0.89 -0.96 5.74
CA TYR A 47 -2.07 -1.79 5.98
C TYR A 47 -3.39 -1.10 5.63
N SER A 48 -3.39 0.15 5.19
CA SER A 48 -4.60 0.85 4.77
C SER A 48 -5.21 0.19 3.51
N GLY A 49 -6.51 0.49 3.27
CA GLY A 49 -7.21 -0.05 2.10
C GLY A 49 -7.96 -1.37 2.34
N TRP A 50 -7.85 -1.98 3.52
CA TRP A 50 -8.67 -3.15 3.89
C TRP A 50 -10.17 -2.88 3.79
N ASN A 51 -10.59 -1.64 4.06
CA ASN A 51 -11.96 -1.15 3.97
C ASN A 51 -12.54 -1.22 2.55
N ALA A 52 -11.69 -1.28 1.51
CA ALA A 52 -12.12 -1.43 0.13
C ALA A 52 -13.04 -2.64 -0.10
N ALA A 53 -12.77 -3.76 0.57
CA ALA A 53 -13.61 -4.96 0.50
C ALA A 53 -15.01 -4.72 1.09
N VAL A 54 -15.11 -3.87 2.12
CA VAL A 54 -16.40 -3.51 2.75
C VAL A 54 -17.24 -2.68 1.78
N TYR A 55 -16.64 -1.73 1.05
CA TYR A 55 -17.35 -0.90 0.08
C TYR A 55 -17.92 -1.69 -1.10
N CYS A 56 -17.33 -2.84 -1.41
CA CYS A 56 -17.82 -3.74 -2.46
C CYS A 56 -18.77 -4.82 -1.93
N SER A 57 -19.11 -4.83 -0.65
CA SER A 57 -19.92 -5.89 -0.03
C SER A 57 -21.29 -6.07 -0.69
N GLY A 58 -21.89 -5.00 -1.21
CA GLY A 58 -23.17 -5.07 -1.93
C GLY A 58 -23.15 -5.88 -3.24
N ASP A 59 -21.96 -6.10 -3.81
CA ASP A 59 -21.79 -6.87 -5.04
C ASP A 59 -21.26 -8.30 -4.77
N VAL A 60 -20.96 -8.62 -3.50
CA VAL A 60 -20.42 -9.91 -3.11
C VAL A 60 -21.53 -10.87 -2.71
N ARG A 61 -21.53 -12.06 -3.29
CA ARG A 61 -22.44 -13.14 -2.89
C ARG A 61 -22.08 -13.62 -1.48
N ASP A 62 -23.07 -13.74 -0.61
CA ASP A 62 -22.90 -14.13 0.82
C ASP A 62 -21.88 -13.24 1.57
N ALA A 63 -21.98 -11.92 1.38
CA ALA A 63 -21.04 -10.92 1.93
C ALA A 63 -20.83 -11.06 3.45
N ARG A 64 -21.85 -11.51 4.19
CA ARG A 64 -21.79 -11.68 5.66
C ARG A 64 -20.65 -12.62 6.10
N PHE A 65 -20.36 -13.64 5.31
CA PHE A 65 -19.29 -14.61 5.62
C PHE A 65 -18.06 -14.38 4.75
N SER A 66 -18.26 -14.06 3.47
CA SER A 66 -17.17 -13.92 2.50
C SER A 66 -16.29 -12.72 2.79
N VAL A 67 -16.87 -11.56 3.15
CA VAL A 67 -16.09 -10.32 3.38
C VAL A 67 -15.21 -10.43 4.63
N PRO A 68 -15.71 -10.82 5.83
CA PRO A 68 -14.83 -10.99 6.99
C PRO A 68 -13.72 -12.02 6.78
N ASN A 69 -14.03 -13.16 6.16
CA ASN A 69 -13.03 -14.18 5.87
C ASN A 69 -11.96 -13.68 4.91
N ALA A 70 -12.37 -12.98 3.84
CA ALA A 70 -11.42 -12.39 2.89
C ALA A 70 -10.52 -11.35 3.56
N LEU A 71 -11.06 -10.53 4.45
CA LEU A 71 -10.30 -9.56 5.23
C LEU A 71 -9.28 -10.25 6.15
N CYS A 72 -9.71 -11.23 6.94
CA CYS A 72 -8.81 -11.94 7.86
C CYS A 72 -7.69 -12.66 7.11
N ILE A 73 -8.04 -13.44 6.06
CA ILE A 73 -7.05 -14.17 5.28
C ILE A 73 -6.13 -13.20 4.51
N GLY A 74 -6.70 -12.18 3.89
CA GLY A 74 -5.95 -11.18 3.13
C GLY A 74 -4.95 -10.44 4.01
N THR A 75 -5.38 -9.96 5.17
CA THR A 75 -4.49 -9.27 6.13
C THR A 75 -3.39 -10.21 6.62
N LEU A 76 -3.70 -11.46 6.95
CA LEU A 76 -2.70 -12.45 7.37
C LEU A 76 -1.66 -12.69 6.27
N VAL A 77 -2.09 -12.91 5.04
CA VAL A 77 -1.18 -13.12 3.89
C VAL A 77 -0.28 -11.91 3.68
N VAL A 78 -0.85 -10.69 3.70
CA VAL A 78 -0.08 -9.45 3.54
C VAL A 78 0.92 -9.29 4.69
N THR A 79 0.54 -9.57 5.93
CA THR A 79 1.44 -9.51 7.08
C THR A 79 2.63 -10.45 6.91
N VAL A 80 2.38 -11.70 6.53
CA VAL A 80 3.46 -12.67 6.27
C VAL A 80 4.40 -12.19 5.16
N LEU A 81 3.83 -11.67 4.05
CA LEU A 81 4.64 -11.15 2.96
C LEU A 81 5.47 -9.94 3.37
N TYR A 82 4.94 -9.02 4.16
CA TYR A 82 5.68 -7.87 4.67
C TYR A 82 6.81 -8.28 5.61
N LEU A 83 6.56 -9.22 6.53
CA LEU A 83 7.59 -9.74 7.41
C LEU A 83 8.72 -10.41 6.62
N LEU A 84 8.38 -11.24 5.64
CA LEU A 84 9.36 -11.91 4.79
C LEU A 84 10.16 -10.91 3.95
N LEU A 85 9.52 -9.88 3.39
CA LEU A 85 10.18 -8.85 2.59
C LEU A 85 11.15 -8.03 3.44
N ASN A 86 10.71 -7.54 4.60
CA ASN A 86 11.57 -6.80 5.52
C ASN A 86 12.74 -7.65 6.01
N PHE A 87 12.49 -8.90 6.37
CA PHE A 87 13.56 -9.83 6.75
C PHE A 87 14.55 -10.07 5.61
N ALA A 88 14.06 -10.20 4.37
CA ALA A 88 14.91 -10.37 3.19
C ALA A 88 15.80 -9.13 2.97
N PHE A 89 15.28 -7.92 3.09
CA PHE A 89 16.07 -6.70 2.97
C PHE A 89 17.12 -6.56 4.08
N LEU A 90 16.72 -6.73 5.34
CA LEU A 90 17.64 -6.64 6.49
C LEU A 90 18.76 -7.69 6.42
N ARG A 91 18.49 -8.86 5.87
CA ARG A 91 19.48 -9.93 5.73
C ARG A 91 20.45 -9.68 4.57
N SER A 92 19.99 -9.03 3.50
CA SER A 92 20.71 -8.96 2.23
C SER A 92 21.40 -7.63 1.97
N ILE A 93 20.90 -6.54 2.58
CA ILE A 93 21.43 -5.19 2.36
C ILE A 93 22.20 -4.73 3.59
N PRO A 94 23.49 -4.31 3.45
CA PRO A 94 24.27 -3.78 4.55
C PRO A 94 23.57 -2.60 5.23
N PHE A 95 23.51 -2.62 6.57
CA PHE A 95 22.81 -1.60 7.34
C PHE A 95 23.34 -0.18 7.06
N GLY A 96 24.65 -0.05 6.82
CA GLY A 96 25.28 1.22 6.45
C GLY A 96 24.77 1.77 5.10
N GLU A 97 24.46 0.90 4.14
CA GLU A 97 23.86 1.34 2.86
C GLU A 97 22.41 1.77 3.04
N ILE A 98 21.65 1.07 3.88
CA ILE A 98 20.26 1.47 4.23
C ILE A 98 20.25 2.84 4.89
N GLN A 99 21.19 3.12 5.80
CA GLN A 99 21.30 4.43 6.46
C GLN A 99 21.75 5.55 5.52
N ALA A 100 22.55 5.22 4.50
CA ALA A 100 23.03 6.20 3.52
C ALA A 100 21.94 6.62 2.52
N LEU A 101 20.82 5.89 2.42
CA LEU A 101 19.70 6.26 1.56
C LEU A 101 19.01 7.52 2.07
N VAL A 102 19.03 8.57 1.27
CA VAL A 102 18.35 9.85 1.57
C VAL A 102 16.83 9.67 1.46
N ASN A 103 16.38 8.86 0.50
CA ASN A 103 14.97 8.55 0.25
C ASN A 103 14.70 7.06 0.52
N LYS A 104 13.84 6.78 1.48
CA LYS A 104 13.47 5.39 1.86
C LYS A 104 12.75 4.62 0.74
N GLU A 105 12.28 5.31 -0.30
CA GLU A 105 11.67 4.72 -1.48
C GLU A 105 12.65 3.89 -2.33
N GLU A 106 13.96 4.13 -2.16
CA GLU A 106 15.01 3.46 -2.93
C GLU A 106 15.43 2.08 -2.36
N ILE A 107 14.95 1.68 -1.18
CA ILE A 107 15.35 0.41 -0.54
C ILE A 107 15.07 -0.80 -1.44
N ALA A 108 13.94 -0.81 -2.12
CA ALA A 108 13.59 -1.90 -3.03
C ALA A 108 14.49 -1.92 -4.27
N ALA A 109 14.84 -0.74 -4.81
CA ALA A 109 15.76 -0.60 -5.92
C ALA A 109 17.18 -1.03 -5.53
N LEU A 110 17.66 -0.63 -4.34
CA LEU A 110 18.94 -1.07 -3.78
C LEU A 110 18.96 -2.60 -3.60
N GLY A 111 17.86 -3.18 -3.10
CA GLY A 111 17.72 -4.63 -3.00
C GLY A 111 17.81 -5.32 -4.36
N GLY A 112 17.22 -4.73 -5.40
CA GLY A 112 17.34 -5.20 -6.78
C GLY A 112 18.79 -5.17 -7.28
N ARG A 113 19.51 -4.08 -7.03
CA ARG A 113 20.94 -3.96 -7.36
C ARG A 113 21.79 -5.01 -6.67
N THR A 114 21.53 -5.26 -5.39
CA THR A 114 22.29 -6.28 -4.62
C THR A 114 22.13 -7.68 -5.20
N LEU A 115 20.98 -8.00 -5.83
CA LEU A 115 20.72 -9.32 -6.40
C LEU A 115 21.15 -9.47 -7.86
N PHE A 116 20.96 -8.43 -8.68
CA PHE A 116 21.04 -8.52 -10.14
C PHE A 116 21.84 -7.35 -10.77
N GLU A 117 22.65 -6.65 -9.99
CA GLU A 117 23.41 -5.46 -10.41
C GLU A 117 22.51 -4.35 -10.98
N GLU A 118 22.98 -3.59 -11.97
CA GLU A 118 22.19 -2.51 -12.59
C GLU A 118 20.86 -2.96 -13.21
N GLN A 119 20.81 -4.19 -13.71
CA GLN A 119 19.57 -4.73 -14.29
C GLN A 119 18.49 -5.01 -13.24
N GLY A 120 18.90 -5.27 -12.00
CA GLY A 120 17.98 -5.51 -10.88
C GLY A 120 17.15 -4.30 -10.50
N GLU A 121 17.74 -3.11 -10.53
CA GLU A 121 17.02 -1.87 -10.27
C GLU A 121 15.87 -1.66 -11.30
N ASN A 122 16.19 -1.79 -12.57
CA ASN A 122 15.20 -1.65 -13.64
C ASN A 122 14.09 -2.71 -13.54
N PHE A 123 14.45 -3.94 -13.16
CA PHE A 123 13.48 -5.00 -12.94
C PHE A 123 12.54 -4.70 -11.78
N VAL A 124 13.07 -4.24 -10.64
CA VAL A 124 12.26 -3.85 -9.47
C VAL A 124 11.36 -2.67 -9.80
N ASN A 125 11.87 -1.65 -10.48
CA ASN A 125 11.08 -0.49 -10.89
C ASN A 125 9.94 -0.88 -11.84
N ALA A 126 10.18 -1.83 -12.75
CA ALA A 126 9.13 -2.39 -13.60
C ALA A 126 8.06 -3.15 -12.78
N LEU A 127 8.48 -3.95 -11.78
CA LEU A 127 7.55 -4.66 -10.88
C LEU A 127 6.68 -3.68 -10.09
N ILE A 128 7.28 -2.64 -9.53
CA ILE A 128 6.57 -1.59 -8.79
C ILE A 128 5.57 -0.89 -9.72
N SER A 129 6.00 -0.50 -10.92
CA SER A 129 5.14 0.17 -11.90
C SER A 129 3.93 -0.69 -12.28
N MET A 130 4.12 -1.99 -12.53
CA MET A 130 3.02 -2.92 -12.80
C MET A 130 2.08 -3.07 -11.59
N GLY A 131 2.62 -3.08 -10.38
CA GLY A 131 1.83 -3.08 -9.13
C GLY A 131 0.97 -1.83 -9.01
N LEU A 132 1.54 -0.66 -9.27
CA LEU A 132 0.83 0.62 -9.23
C LEU A 132 -0.31 0.68 -10.25
N ILE A 133 -0.09 0.21 -11.49
CA ILE A 133 -1.16 0.13 -12.51
C ILE A 133 -2.31 -0.75 -12.01
N SER A 134 -2.01 -1.89 -11.41
CA SER A 134 -3.03 -2.78 -10.83
C SER A 134 -3.82 -2.11 -9.71
N THR A 135 -3.12 -1.38 -8.83
CA THR A 135 -3.73 -0.64 -7.70
C THR A 135 -4.65 0.47 -8.21
N ILE A 136 -4.20 1.24 -9.22
CA ILE A 136 -5.04 2.28 -9.85
C ILE A 136 -6.32 1.66 -10.40
N GLY A 137 -6.22 0.51 -11.10
CA GLY A 137 -7.39 -0.21 -11.61
C GLY A 137 -8.41 -0.56 -10.51
N ALA A 138 -7.93 -1.07 -9.36
CA ALA A 138 -8.77 -1.37 -8.22
C ALA A 138 -9.44 -0.11 -7.63
N LEU A 139 -8.70 0.98 -7.48
CA LEU A 139 -9.21 2.25 -6.94
C LEU A 139 -10.24 2.91 -7.87
N VAL A 140 -10.03 2.86 -9.18
CA VAL A 140 -11.00 3.34 -10.19
C VAL A 140 -12.31 2.55 -10.12
N PHE A 141 -12.25 1.27 -9.75
CA PHE A 141 -13.43 0.43 -9.58
C PHE A 141 -14.18 0.71 -8.25
N ILE A 142 -13.45 0.91 -7.15
CA ILE A 142 -13.99 1.03 -5.80
C ILE A 142 -14.45 2.45 -5.49
N GLY A 143 -13.64 3.46 -5.82
CA GLY A 143 -13.87 4.85 -5.45
C GLY A 143 -15.24 5.41 -5.87
N PRO A 144 -15.69 5.21 -7.12
CA PRO A 144 -16.99 5.68 -7.56
C PRO A 144 -18.17 5.08 -6.80
N ARG A 145 -18.01 3.89 -6.22
CA ARG A 145 -19.07 3.23 -5.44
C ARG A 145 -19.30 3.92 -4.11
N ILE A 146 -18.24 4.41 -3.47
CA ILE A 146 -18.32 5.21 -2.25
C ILE A 146 -19.10 6.51 -2.55
N SER A 147 -18.66 7.23 -3.60
CA SER A 147 -19.34 8.47 -4.03
C SER A 147 -20.79 8.22 -4.44
N GLN A 148 -21.10 7.08 -5.06
CA GLN A 148 -22.47 6.69 -5.39
C GLN A 148 -23.30 6.46 -4.13
N THR A 149 -22.78 5.78 -3.12
CA THR A 149 -23.48 5.53 -1.85
C THR A 149 -23.77 6.86 -1.14
N ILE A 150 -22.79 7.76 -1.07
CA ILE A 150 -22.99 9.12 -0.57
C ILE A 150 -24.13 9.84 -1.33
N GLY A 151 -24.17 9.67 -2.65
CA GLY A 151 -25.24 10.23 -3.49
C GLY A 151 -26.62 9.63 -3.24
N THR A 152 -26.72 8.40 -2.68
CA THR A 152 -28.01 7.84 -2.23
C THR A 152 -28.45 8.40 -0.89
N ASP A 153 -27.52 8.66 0.02
CA ASP A 153 -27.80 9.09 1.37
C ASP A 153 -28.09 10.60 1.44
N PHE A 154 -27.44 11.39 0.61
CA PHE A 154 -27.55 12.85 0.61
C PHE A 154 -28.24 13.38 -0.65
N LYS A 155 -29.44 13.94 -0.51
CA LYS A 155 -30.22 14.50 -1.64
C LYS A 155 -29.47 15.53 -2.47
N ALA A 156 -28.63 16.35 -1.84
CA ALA A 156 -27.82 17.37 -2.53
C ALA A 156 -26.82 16.75 -3.51
N LEU A 157 -26.38 15.52 -3.26
CA LEU A 157 -25.41 14.79 -4.06
C LEU A 157 -26.05 13.67 -4.90
N SER A 158 -27.38 13.66 -5.03
CA SER A 158 -28.12 12.60 -5.72
C SER A 158 -27.71 12.39 -7.18
N PHE A 159 -27.06 13.37 -7.82
CA PHE A 159 -26.53 13.23 -9.16
C PHE A 159 -25.41 12.17 -9.25
N LEU A 160 -24.70 11.89 -8.13
CA LEU A 160 -23.65 10.86 -8.05
C LEU A 160 -24.22 9.44 -8.01
N SER A 161 -25.46 9.28 -7.52
CA SER A 161 -26.11 7.95 -7.44
C SER A 161 -26.64 7.46 -8.79
N ARG A 162 -26.71 8.34 -9.81
CA ARG A 162 -27.26 7.98 -11.12
C ARG A 162 -26.37 6.99 -11.84
N LYS A 163 -26.96 5.87 -12.26
CA LYS A 163 -26.33 4.82 -13.06
C LYS A 163 -26.73 4.94 -14.53
N ASN A 164 -25.82 4.60 -15.42
CA ASN A 164 -26.16 4.44 -16.84
C ASN A 164 -26.93 3.12 -17.08
N ALA A 165 -27.32 2.85 -18.33
CA ALA A 165 -28.01 1.61 -18.72
C ALA A 165 -27.24 0.31 -18.39
N LYS A 166 -25.92 0.40 -18.17
CA LYS A 166 -25.06 -0.72 -17.77
C LYS A 166 -24.81 -0.80 -16.25
N GLY A 167 -25.51 -0.01 -15.44
CA GLY A 167 -25.35 0.02 -13.98
C GLY A 167 -24.12 0.75 -13.48
N ILE A 168 -23.41 1.52 -14.32
CA ILE A 168 -22.16 2.20 -13.98
C ILE A 168 -22.46 3.63 -13.51
N PRO A 169 -21.92 4.10 -12.37
CA PRO A 169 -22.11 5.44 -11.83
C PRO A 169 -21.16 6.45 -12.51
N VAL A 170 -21.47 6.84 -13.74
CA VAL A 170 -20.59 7.67 -14.59
C VAL A 170 -20.27 9.02 -13.92
N ASN A 171 -21.25 9.67 -13.27
CA ASN A 171 -21.02 10.95 -12.62
C ASN A 171 -20.03 10.86 -11.45
N ALA A 172 -20.07 9.75 -10.69
CA ALA A 172 -19.13 9.50 -9.62
C ALA A 172 -17.70 9.26 -10.17
N ILE A 173 -17.58 8.55 -11.30
CA ILE A 173 -16.28 8.33 -11.97
C ILE A 173 -15.71 9.67 -12.45
N VAL A 174 -16.53 10.52 -13.08
CA VAL A 174 -16.08 11.83 -13.57
C VAL A 174 -15.64 12.73 -12.41
N LEU A 175 -16.36 12.72 -11.29
CA LEU A 175 -15.97 13.46 -10.08
C LEU A 175 -14.62 12.97 -9.55
N GLN A 176 -14.44 11.65 -9.41
CA GLN A 176 -13.17 11.07 -8.97
C GLN A 176 -12.03 11.45 -9.89
N LEU A 177 -12.21 11.36 -11.21
CA LEU A 177 -11.21 11.77 -12.19
C LEU A 177 -10.84 13.24 -12.03
N ALA A 178 -11.82 14.14 -11.92
CA ALA A 178 -11.58 15.55 -11.75
C ALA A 178 -10.80 15.86 -10.48
N LEU A 179 -11.19 15.27 -9.34
CA LEU A 179 -10.46 15.43 -8.08
C LEU A 179 -9.03 14.87 -8.17
N SER A 180 -8.84 13.71 -8.79
CA SER A 180 -7.51 13.12 -8.97
C SER A 180 -6.59 14.03 -9.79
N ILE A 181 -7.10 14.62 -10.88
CA ILE A 181 -6.32 15.57 -11.69
C ILE A 181 -5.95 16.81 -10.87
N VAL A 182 -6.90 17.37 -10.11
CA VAL A 182 -6.63 18.52 -9.23
C VAL A 182 -5.53 18.19 -8.23
N PHE A 183 -5.62 17.06 -7.56
CA PHE A 183 -4.61 16.65 -6.57
C PHE A 183 -3.24 16.44 -7.19
N VAL A 184 -3.16 15.77 -8.33
CA VAL A 184 -1.86 15.53 -9.02
C VAL A 184 -1.22 16.83 -9.52
N VAL A 185 -2.03 17.82 -9.95
CA VAL A 185 -1.52 19.08 -10.48
C VAL A 185 -1.11 20.06 -9.38
N PHE A 186 -1.85 20.11 -8.27
CA PHE A 186 -1.69 21.15 -7.25
C PHE A 186 -1.02 20.71 -5.96
N LEU A 187 -0.89 19.41 -5.70
CA LEU A 187 -0.30 18.89 -4.46
C LEU A 187 0.94 18.06 -4.74
N GLU A 188 1.93 18.22 -3.87
CA GLU A 188 3.11 17.35 -3.84
C GLU A 188 2.77 15.99 -3.21
N LEU A 189 3.48 14.95 -3.63
CA LEU A 189 3.23 13.57 -3.20
C LEU A 189 3.28 13.42 -1.67
N GLU A 190 4.27 14.03 -1.02
CA GLU A 190 4.41 13.97 0.45
C GLU A 190 3.21 14.58 1.17
N SER A 191 2.74 15.74 0.69
CA SER A 191 1.54 16.38 1.23
C SER A 191 0.29 15.52 1.07
N LEU A 192 0.14 14.87 -0.09
CA LEU A 192 -0.96 13.94 -0.34
C LEU A 192 -0.95 12.75 0.63
N LEU A 193 0.22 12.17 0.89
CA LEU A 193 0.36 11.06 1.84
C LEU A 193 -0.06 11.51 3.25
N VAL A 194 0.46 12.63 3.73
CA VAL A 194 0.13 13.16 5.07
C VAL A 194 -1.37 13.45 5.21
N TYR A 195 -2.00 14.09 4.21
CA TYR A 195 -3.44 14.38 4.26
C TYR A 195 -4.29 13.11 4.21
N THR A 196 -3.86 12.12 3.43
CA THR A 196 -4.56 10.83 3.35
C THR A 196 -4.48 10.08 4.67
N GLU A 197 -3.29 10.02 5.29
CA GLU A 197 -3.09 9.38 6.59
C GLU A 197 -3.90 10.07 7.69
N PHE A 198 -3.84 11.39 7.75
CA PHE A 198 -4.64 12.14 8.71
C PHE A 198 -6.13 11.84 8.57
N SER A 199 -6.63 11.79 7.33
CA SER A 199 -8.03 11.44 7.07
C SER A 199 -8.37 10.01 7.50
N LEU A 200 -7.47 9.03 7.27
CA LEU A 200 -7.69 7.64 7.67
C LEU A 200 -7.66 7.42 9.18
N ILE A 201 -6.89 8.23 9.92
CA ILE A 201 -6.84 8.17 11.38
C ILE A 201 -8.09 8.82 12.01
N LEU A 202 -8.69 9.81 11.34
CA LEU A 202 -9.84 10.55 11.84
C LEU A 202 -11.16 9.75 11.72
N PHE A 203 -11.26 8.85 10.76
CA PHE A 203 -12.44 8.05 10.42
C PHE A 203 -12.23 6.55 10.62
#